data_2edfa32087fbd65a5476d4a9ce277619
#
_entry.id   2edfa32087fbd65a5476d4a9ce277619
#
_cell.length_a   1.000
_cell.length_b   1.000
_cell.length_c   1.000
_cell.angle_alpha   90.00
_cell.angle_beta   90.00
_cell.angle_gamma   90.00
#
_symmetry.space_group_name_H-M   'P 1'
#
loop_
_entity.id
_entity.type
_entity.pdbx_description
1 polymer ?
#
loop_
_entity_poly.entity_id
_entity_poly.type
_entity_poly.pdbx_seq_one_letter_code
_entity_poly.pdbx_strand_id
1 'polypeptide(L)'
;KIAIAGRVWVVEDVDRKRHQVYCHPVKGRIPAYFGDVAGDIQPEILQRMNKILTEQKQYPYLMKHAIARLKEVRDTAKTSGMLESNLINLGGKMWCLFPWTGTYAFLALERLIKIKCAKRIGLRGFNSSRPYFMQFAMDVSKEEFLKILVEEANKDFDPLELVYPNEVPVFDKYDEYLPDELVRKEFAHSILDIEEMRKCVNQLQ
;
A
#
# COMPACT_ATOMS: atom_id res chain seq x y z
N LYS A 1 -15.64 -12.79 -13.62
CA LYS A 1 -15.42 -14.22 -13.37
C LYS A 1 -14.96 -14.41 -11.94
N ILE A 2 -15.49 -15.41 -11.25
CA ILE A 2 -15.15 -15.77 -9.87
C ILE A 2 -14.83 -17.26 -9.79
N ALA A 3 -14.04 -17.69 -8.82
CA ALA A 3 -13.76 -19.09 -8.55
C ALA A 3 -14.48 -19.52 -7.27
N ILE A 4 -15.35 -20.50 -7.36
CA ILE A 4 -16.06 -21.07 -6.20
C ILE A 4 -15.99 -22.58 -6.29
N ALA A 5 -15.59 -23.25 -5.20
CA ALA A 5 -15.50 -24.70 -5.08
C ALA A 5 -14.74 -25.36 -6.25
N GLY A 6 -13.60 -24.78 -6.66
CA GLY A 6 -12.77 -25.31 -7.74
C GLY A 6 -13.31 -25.14 -9.15
N ARG A 7 -14.42 -24.43 -9.33
CA ARG A 7 -15.02 -24.12 -10.64
C ARG A 7 -15.01 -22.62 -10.90
N VAL A 8 -14.98 -22.26 -12.19
CA VAL A 8 -15.03 -20.86 -12.63
C VAL A 8 -16.45 -20.50 -13.04
N TRP A 9 -16.92 -19.36 -12.55
CA TRP A 9 -18.26 -18.84 -12.79
C TRP A 9 -18.19 -17.41 -13.33
N VAL A 10 -19.13 -17.03 -14.18
CA VAL A 10 -19.38 -15.63 -14.57
C VAL A 10 -20.60 -15.15 -13.81
N VAL A 11 -20.44 -14.05 -13.11
CA VAL A 11 -21.55 -13.35 -12.46
C VAL A 11 -22.36 -12.63 -13.53
N GLU A 12 -23.67 -12.87 -13.58
CA GLU A 12 -24.62 -12.23 -14.46
C GLU A 12 -25.36 -11.11 -13.77
N ASP A 13 -25.79 -11.36 -12.52
CA ASP A 13 -26.54 -10.39 -11.75
C ASP A 13 -26.29 -10.55 -10.24
N VAL A 14 -26.49 -9.44 -9.49
CA VAL A 14 -26.33 -9.39 -8.03
C VAL A 14 -27.56 -8.72 -7.42
N ASP A 15 -28.46 -9.52 -6.86
CA ASP A 15 -29.58 -9.02 -6.06
C ASP A 15 -29.15 -8.76 -4.61
N ARG A 16 -28.79 -7.50 -4.33
CA ARG A 16 -28.34 -7.10 -2.99
C ARG A 16 -29.42 -7.19 -1.92
N LYS A 17 -30.70 -7.06 -2.31
CA LYS A 17 -31.84 -7.11 -1.36
C LYS A 17 -32.08 -8.54 -0.90
N ARG A 18 -31.92 -9.51 -1.79
CA ARG A 18 -32.12 -10.94 -1.50
C ARG A 18 -30.81 -11.67 -1.12
N HIS A 19 -29.67 -10.97 -1.13
CA HIS A 19 -28.33 -11.57 -0.94
C HIS A 19 -28.06 -12.73 -1.89
N GLN A 20 -28.46 -12.59 -3.16
CA GLN A 20 -28.32 -13.63 -4.18
C GLN A 20 -27.40 -13.16 -5.32
N VAL A 21 -26.57 -14.07 -5.79
CA VAL A 21 -25.70 -13.85 -6.95
C VAL A 21 -26.06 -14.89 -8.01
N TYR A 22 -26.50 -14.43 -9.16
CA TYR A 22 -26.80 -15.27 -10.31
C TYR A 22 -25.55 -15.45 -11.15
N CYS A 23 -25.17 -16.70 -11.42
CA CYS A 23 -23.96 -17.00 -12.18
C CYS A 23 -24.10 -18.28 -12.97
N HIS A 24 -23.36 -18.38 -14.07
CA HIS A 24 -23.25 -19.62 -14.86
C HIS A 24 -21.82 -20.13 -14.89
N PRO A 25 -21.61 -21.46 -14.99
CA PRO A 25 -20.27 -22.06 -15.04
C PRO A 25 -19.61 -21.80 -16.39
N VAL A 26 -18.31 -21.55 -16.38
CA VAL A 26 -17.49 -21.39 -17.58
C VAL A 26 -16.21 -22.20 -17.49
N LYS A 27 -15.70 -22.63 -18.63
CA LYS A 27 -14.35 -23.24 -18.70
C LYS A 27 -13.29 -22.16 -18.55
N GLY A 28 -12.24 -22.43 -17.80
CA GLY A 28 -11.11 -21.54 -17.62
C GLY A 28 -10.39 -21.76 -16.29
N ARG A 29 -9.29 -21.07 -16.12
CA ARG A 29 -8.57 -20.94 -14.84
C ARG A 29 -8.67 -19.49 -14.36
N ILE A 30 -8.97 -19.32 -13.11
CA ILE A 30 -8.79 -18.07 -12.39
C ILE A 30 -7.79 -18.39 -11.28
N PRO A 31 -6.75 -17.58 -11.07
CA PRO A 31 -5.90 -17.71 -9.88
C PRO A 31 -6.79 -17.69 -8.64
N ALA A 32 -6.51 -18.55 -7.69
CA ALA A 32 -7.21 -18.52 -6.40
C ALA A 32 -6.94 -17.14 -5.77
N TYR A 33 -8.00 -16.39 -5.53
CA TYR A 33 -7.94 -15.11 -4.83
C TYR A 33 -8.22 -15.39 -3.35
N PHE A 34 -7.18 -15.26 -2.55
CA PHE A 34 -7.27 -15.40 -1.11
C PHE A 34 -7.41 -14.03 -0.47
N GLY A 35 -8.52 -13.35 -0.69
CA GLY A 35 -8.87 -12.10 -0.04
C GLY A 35 -7.76 -11.03 0.08
N ASP A 36 -8.15 -9.78 0.05
CA ASP A 36 -7.22 -8.64 0.15
C ASP A 36 -6.87 -8.23 1.60
N VAL A 37 -7.07 -9.10 2.54
CA VAL A 37 -6.52 -8.86 3.87
C VAL A 37 -5.04 -9.21 3.80
N ALA A 38 -4.25 -8.30 3.24
CA ALA A 38 -2.82 -8.32 3.48
C ALA A 38 -2.65 -8.31 4.99
N GLY A 39 -2.15 -9.40 5.56
CA GLY A 39 -1.80 -9.44 6.97
C GLY A 39 -0.88 -8.25 7.28
N ASP A 40 -0.84 -7.83 8.53
CA ASP A 40 0.08 -6.80 8.98
C ASP A 40 1.52 -7.26 8.74
N ILE A 41 2.21 -6.56 7.85
CA ILE A 41 3.65 -6.73 7.63
C ILE A 41 4.35 -5.65 8.44
N GLN A 42 5.13 -6.11 9.42
CA GLN A 42 5.85 -5.23 10.34
C GLN A 42 6.95 -4.42 9.61
N PRO A 43 7.25 -3.19 10.07
CA PRO A 43 8.25 -2.31 9.45
C PRO A 43 9.62 -2.96 9.27
N GLU A 44 10.05 -3.76 10.23
CA GLU A 44 11.36 -4.43 10.23
C GLU A 44 11.53 -5.38 9.04
N ILE A 45 10.44 -5.98 8.55
CA ILE A 45 10.48 -6.86 7.38
C ILE A 45 10.80 -6.04 6.13
N LEU A 46 10.12 -4.90 5.92
CA LEU A 46 10.36 -4.03 4.77
C LEU A 46 11.73 -3.37 4.83
N GLN A 47 12.17 -2.93 6.01
CA GLN A 47 13.51 -2.41 6.25
C GLN A 47 14.57 -3.49 5.99
N ARG A 48 14.31 -4.75 6.40
CA ARG A 48 15.20 -5.87 6.10
C ARG A 48 15.25 -6.16 4.60
N MET A 49 14.15 -6.08 3.89
CA MET A 49 14.11 -6.20 2.43
C MET A 49 14.99 -5.14 1.76
N ASN A 50 14.86 -3.87 2.15
CA ASN A 50 15.70 -2.78 1.66
C ASN A 50 17.20 -3.08 1.91
N LYS A 51 17.54 -3.48 3.13
CA LYS A 51 18.92 -3.85 3.49
C LYS A 51 19.45 -5.01 2.66
N ILE A 52 18.64 -6.02 2.33
CA ILE A 52 19.03 -7.15 1.48
C ILE A 52 19.35 -6.69 0.05
N LEU A 53 18.68 -5.67 -0.44
CA LEU A 53 18.94 -5.11 -1.77
C LEU A 53 20.27 -4.34 -1.81
N THR A 54 20.61 -3.63 -0.73
CA THR A 54 21.85 -2.82 -0.64
C THR A 54 23.10 -3.64 -0.32
N GLU A 55 22.98 -4.69 0.50
CA GLU A 55 24.13 -5.49 0.93
C GLU A 55 24.58 -6.51 -0.14
N GLN A 56 25.90 -6.74 -0.24
CA GLN A 56 26.48 -7.73 -1.17
C GLN A 56 26.60 -9.13 -0.55
N LYS A 57 25.97 -9.35 0.61
CA LYS A 57 26.04 -10.60 1.35
C LYS A 57 25.42 -11.76 0.56
N GLN A 58 26.13 -12.88 0.52
CA GLN A 58 25.60 -14.16 0.08
C GLN A 58 25.01 -14.90 1.28
N TYR A 59 23.89 -15.60 1.04
CA TYR A 59 23.19 -16.36 2.08
C TYR A 59 23.36 -17.86 1.78
N PRO A 60 24.07 -18.62 2.63
CA PRO A 60 24.43 -20.01 2.36
C PRO A 60 23.22 -20.97 2.26
N TYR A 61 22.07 -20.56 2.79
CA TYR A 61 20.83 -21.33 2.73
C TYR A 61 20.05 -21.16 1.42
N LEU A 62 20.45 -20.23 0.55
CA LEU A 62 19.78 -20.03 -0.72
C LEU A 62 20.17 -21.07 -1.75
N MET A 63 19.16 -21.62 -2.45
CA MET A 63 19.38 -22.48 -3.61
C MET A 63 19.91 -21.67 -4.81
N LYS A 64 20.58 -22.33 -5.75
CA LYS A 64 21.21 -21.69 -6.93
C LYS A 64 20.27 -20.74 -7.70
N HIS A 65 19.02 -21.13 -7.92
CA HIS A 65 18.04 -20.28 -8.61
C HIS A 65 17.63 -19.06 -7.79
N ALA A 66 17.56 -19.18 -6.45
CA ALA A 66 17.27 -18.04 -5.58
C ALA A 66 18.43 -17.04 -5.52
N ILE A 67 19.68 -17.53 -5.56
CA ILE A 67 20.88 -16.67 -5.66
C ILE A 67 20.86 -15.89 -6.98
N ALA A 68 20.54 -16.56 -8.10
CA ALA A 68 20.45 -15.89 -9.40
C ALA A 68 19.36 -14.78 -9.41
N ARG A 69 18.18 -15.08 -8.88
CA ARG A 69 17.10 -14.09 -8.75
C ARG A 69 17.44 -12.94 -7.82
N LEU A 70 18.10 -13.21 -6.69
CA LEU A 70 18.53 -12.16 -5.77
C LEU A 70 19.53 -11.21 -6.45
N LYS A 71 20.45 -11.74 -7.26
CA LYS A 71 21.39 -10.94 -8.05
C LYS A 71 20.65 -10.04 -9.03
N GLU A 72 19.73 -10.60 -9.82
CA GLU A 72 18.92 -9.87 -10.79
C GLU A 72 18.13 -8.72 -10.14
N VAL A 73 17.49 -8.98 -8.99
CA VAL A 73 16.71 -7.96 -8.25
C VAL A 73 17.63 -6.88 -7.70
N ARG A 74 18.82 -7.21 -7.19
CA ARG A 74 19.81 -6.23 -6.73
C ARG A 74 20.32 -5.35 -7.88
N ASP A 75 20.59 -5.95 -9.04
CA ASP A 75 21.02 -5.22 -10.23
C ASP A 75 19.91 -4.26 -10.68
N THR A 76 18.66 -4.70 -10.68
CA THR A 76 17.49 -3.85 -10.98
C THR A 76 17.34 -2.72 -9.98
N ALA A 77 17.44 -3.00 -8.68
CA ALA A 77 17.34 -1.98 -7.63
C ALA A 77 18.43 -0.90 -7.77
N LYS A 78 19.66 -1.31 -8.13
CA LYS A 78 20.77 -0.39 -8.39
C LYS A 78 20.53 0.47 -9.64
N THR A 79 20.13 -0.14 -10.75
CA THR A 79 19.94 0.58 -12.03
C THR A 79 18.72 1.49 -12.03
N SER A 80 17.71 1.20 -11.21
CA SER A 80 16.50 2.04 -11.07
C SER A 80 16.68 3.25 -10.16
N GLY A 81 17.81 3.36 -9.42
CA GLY A 81 18.01 4.43 -8.42
C GLY A 81 17.29 4.21 -7.09
N MET A 82 16.64 3.05 -6.91
CA MET A 82 15.88 2.71 -5.70
C MET A 82 16.76 2.63 -4.44
N LEU A 83 18.07 2.39 -4.59
CA LEU A 83 19.00 2.34 -3.48
C LEU A 83 19.51 3.71 -3.04
N GLU A 84 19.32 4.73 -3.88
CA GLU A 84 19.79 6.10 -3.66
C GLU A 84 18.68 7.02 -3.18
N SER A 85 17.45 6.69 -3.51
CA SER A 85 16.26 7.49 -3.16
C SER A 85 15.02 6.63 -2.97
N ASN A 86 14.23 6.99 -1.95
CA ASN A 86 12.90 6.41 -1.75
C ASN A 86 11.88 6.85 -2.81
N LEU A 87 12.10 7.97 -3.48
CA LEU A 87 11.21 8.54 -4.49
C LEU A 87 11.90 8.58 -5.84
N ILE A 88 11.41 7.78 -6.78
CA ILE A 88 12.00 7.58 -8.12
C ILE A 88 11.10 8.20 -9.17
N ASN A 89 11.66 8.95 -10.12
CA ASN A 89 10.93 9.41 -11.30
C ASN A 89 10.82 8.28 -12.34
N LEU A 90 9.60 7.96 -12.74
CA LEU A 90 9.31 6.94 -13.76
C LEU A 90 9.19 7.52 -15.17
N GLY A 91 9.42 8.82 -15.32
CA GLY A 91 9.28 9.57 -16.55
C GLY A 91 8.19 10.63 -16.47
N GLY A 92 8.48 11.82 -17.01
CA GLY A 92 7.59 12.96 -16.94
C GLY A 92 7.18 13.32 -15.52
N LYS A 93 5.88 13.33 -15.25
CA LYS A 93 5.32 13.64 -13.92
C LYS A 93 5.05 12.40 -13.04
N MET A 94 5.36 11.20 -13.54
CA MET A 94 5.11 9.95 -12.82
C MET A 94 6.23 9.62 -11.86
N TRP A 95 5.85 9.28 -10.64
CA TRP A 95 6.75 8.97 -9.54
C TRP A 95 6.39 7.66 -8.85
N CYS A 96 7.37 7.02 -8.26
CA CYS A 96 7.20 5.82 -7.44
C CYS A 96 7.88 6.03 -6.09
N LEU A 97 7.12 5.92 -5.02
CA LEU A 97 7.59 6.04 -3.63
C LEU A 97 7.69 4.66 -3.00
N PHE A 98 8.85 4.33 -2.45
CA PHE A 98 9.14 3.12 -1.67
C PHE A 98 9.38 3.51 -0.21
N PRO A 99 8.36 3.47 0.65
CA PRO A 99 8.49 3.98 2.02
C PRO A 99 9.23 3.04 2.97
N TRP A 100 9.35 1.75 2.64
CA TRP A 100 9.99 0.72 3.46
C TRP A 100 9.46 0.64 4.89
N THR A 101 8.17 0.84 5.06
CA THR A 101 7.47 0.82 6.35
C THR A 101 6.42 -0.29 6.41
N GLY A 102 5.85 -0.55 7.61
CA GLY A 102 4.83 -1.56 7.81
C GLY A 102 3.48 -1.21 7.18
N THR A 103 2.59 -2.19 7.14
CA THR A 103 1.28 -2.09 6.46
C THR A 103 0.44 -0.94 7.00
N TYR A 104 0.39 -0.73 8.32
CA TYR A 104 -0.47 0.29 8.94
C TYR A 104 0.09 1.69 8.78
N ALA A 105 1.41 1.85 8.88
CA ALA A 105 2.06 3.13 8.58
C ALA A 105 1.99 3.47 7.09
N PHE A 106 2.13 2.47 6.20
CA PHE A 106 1.93 2.65 4.76
C PHE A 106 0.50 3.13 4.46
N LEU A 107 -0.50 2.54 5.09
CA LEU A 107 -1.90 2.93 4.93
C LEU A 107 -2.14 4.37 5.39
N ALA A 108 -1.56 4.76 6.53
CA ALA A 108 -1.62 6.13 7.04
C ALA A 108 -0.95 7.11 6.07
N LEU A 109 0.23 6.77 5.53
CA LEU A 109 0.97 7.57 4.57
C LEU A 109 0.19 7.75 3.25
N GLU A 110 -0.39 6.66 2.72
CA GLU A 110 -1.25 6.71 1.53
C GLU A 110 -2.38 7.73 1.71
N ARG A 111 -3.06 7.69 2.85
CA ARG A 111 -4.17 8.59 3.19
C ARG A 111 -3.71 10.02 3.39
N LEU A 112 -2.58 10.22 4.06
CA LEU A 112 -1.97 11.55 4.21
C LEU A 112 -1.72 12.19 2.85
N ILE A 113 -1.10 11.46 1.92
CA ILE A 113 -0.84 11.96 0.56
C ILE A 113 -2.13 12.31 -0.17
N LYS A 114 -3.13 11.39 -0.14
CA LYS A 114 -4.40 11.58 -0.85
C LYS A 114 -5.31 12.64 -0.26
N ILE A 115 -5.30 12.82 1.05
CA ILE A 115 -6.24 13.71 1.76
C ILE A 115 -5.60 15.07 2.04
N LYS A 116 -4.37 15.08 2.58
CA LYS A 116 -3.73 16.32 3.04
C LYS A 116 -2.82 16.96 1.99
N CYS A 117 -2.09 16.15 1.21
CA CYS A 117 -1.12 16.66 0.25
C CYS A 117 -1.68 16.85 -1.17
N ALA A 118 -2.73 16.12 -1.56
CA ALA A 118 -3.17 15.98 -2.94
C ALA A 118 -3.33 17.30 -3.71
N LYS A 119 -3.99 18.27 -3.10
CA LYS A 119 -4.23 19.59 -3.73
C LYS A 119 -2.92 20.38 -3.93
N ARG A 120 -2.02 20.33 -2.95
CA ARG A 120 -0.76 21.08 -2.97
C ARG A 120 0.21 20.53 -4.01
N ILE A 121 0.21 19.21 -4.22
CA ILE A 121 1.13 18.54 -5.16
C ILE A 121 0.54 18.34 -6.55
N GLY A 122 -0.75 18.66 -6.76
CA GLY A 122 -1.43 18.37 -8.02
C GLY A 122 -1.55 16.88 -8.29
N LEU A 123 -1.89 16.09 -7.25
CA LEU A 123 -1.92 14.62 -7.29
C LEU A 123 -2.87 14.09 -8.36
N ARG A 124 -2.40 13.13 -9.18
CA ARG A 124 -3.19 12.42 -10.19
C ARG A 124 -2.75 10.96 -10.31
N GLY A 125 -3.67 10.11 -10.74
CA GLY A 125 -3.37 8.73 -11.13
C GLY A 125 -2.71 7.90 -10.03
N PHE A 126 -3.21 8.00 -8.80
CA PHE A 126 -2.64 7.28 -7.66
C PHE A 126 -2.96 5.78 -7.71
N ASN A 127 -1.94 4.97 -7.60
CA ASN A 127 -2.02 3.52 -7.45
C ASN A 127 -1.04 3.06 -6.37
N SER A 128 -1.36 2.00 -5.65
CA SER A 128 -0.48 1.44 -4.62
C SER A 128 -0.47 -0.08 -4.62
N SER A 129 0.67 -0.66 -4.27
CA SER A 129 0.83 -2.06 -3.91
C SER A 129 1.29 -2.11 -2.46
N ARG A 130 0.35 -2.24 -1.55
CA ARG A 130 0.56 -2.19 -0.10
C ARG A 130 1.30 -3.44 0.40
N PRO A 131 2.31 -3.31 1.25
CA PRO A 131 2.96 -2.09 1.75
C PRO A 131 4.24 -1.72 0.98
N TYR A 132 4.38 -2.09 -0.28
CA TYR A 132 5.65 -2.05 -1.00
C TYR A 132 5.94 -0.71 -1.66
N PHE A 133 4.98 -0.16 -2.44
CA PHE A 133 5.19 1.09 -3.17
C PHE A 133 3.88 1.82 -3.47
N MET A 134 4.03 3.11 -3.77
CA MET A 134 2.96 4.00 -4.26
C MET A 134 3.42 4.63 -5.57
N GLN A 135 2.56 4.62 -6.59
CA GLN A 135 2.79 5.28 -7.88
C GLN A 135 1.77 6.40 -8.08
N PHE A 136 2.22 7.57 -8.47
CA PHE A 136 1.36 8.71 -8.69
C PHE A 136 2.01 9.74 -9.60
N ALA A 137 1.18 10.59 -10.21
CA ALA A 137 1.65 11.78 -10.90
C ALA A 137 1.50 13.00 -9.99
N MET A 138 2.49 13.90 -10.03
CA MET A 138 2.46 15.19 -9.34
C MET A 138 3.01 16.31 -10.20
N ASP A 139 2.63 17.56 -9.89
CA ASP A 139 3.03 18.75 -10.63
C ASP A 139 4.19 19.52 -9.99
N VAL A 140 4.67 19.05 -8.82
CA VAL A 140 5.77 19.66 -8.06
C VAL A 140 7.06 18.86 -8.21
N SER A 141 8.20 19.45 -7.82
CA SER A 141 9.49 18.74 -7.79
C SER A 141 9.55 17.74 -6.62
N LYS A 142 10.56 16.85 -6.65
CA LYS A 142 10.84 15.90 -5.56
C LYS A 142 10.99 16.63 -4.22
N GLU A 143 11.81 17.68 -4.20
CA GLU A 143 12.15 18.45 -3.01
C GLU A 143 10.93 19.13 -2.42
N GLU A 144 10.09 19.73 -3.28
CA GLU A 144 8.85 20.37 -2.84
C GLU A 144 7.83 19.33 -2.33
N PHE A 145 7.73 18.18 -2.99
CA PHE A 145 6.90 17.08 -2.50
C PHE A 145 7.32 16.61 -1.11
N LEU A 146 8.61 16.31 -0.90
CA LEU A 146 9.11 15.88 0.40
C LEU A 146 8.91 16.92 1.48
N LYS A 147 9.12 18.20 1.16
CA LYS A 147 8.85 19.31 2.07
C LYS A 147 7.38 19.37 2.49
N ILE A 148 6.46 19.30 1.52
CA ILE A 148 5.01 19.29 1.78
C ILE A 148 4.63 18.10 2.63
N LEU A 149 5.17 16.91 2.31
CA LEU A 149 4.87 15.67 3.01
C LEU A 149 5.31 15.72 4.48
N VAL A 150 6.54 16.19 4.74
CA VAL A 150 7.07 16.37 6.10
C VAL A 150 6.25 17.41 6.87
N GLU A 151 5.91 18.52 6.24
CA GLU A 151 5.08 19.57 6.84
C GLU A 151 3.71 19.02 7.26
N GLU A 152 3.01 18.33 6.35
CA GLU A 152 1.68 17.77 6.65
C GLU A 152 1.72 16.63 7.68
N ALA A 153 2.74 15.77 7.63
CA ALA A 153 2.90 14.67 8.57
C ALA A 153 3.15 15.14 10.01
N ASN A 154 3.87 16.25 10.19
CA ASN A 154 4.26 16.75 11.51
C ASN A 154 3.25 17.78 12.09
N LYS A 155 2.20 18.14 11.36
CA LYS A 155 1.08 18.88 11.94
C LYS A 155 0.38 18.08 13.03
N ASP A 156 -0.21 18.76 13.97
CA ASP A 156 -1.17 18.15 14.89
C ASP A 156 -2.52 18.00 14.17
N PHE A 157 -3.03 16.78 14.10
CA PHE A 157 -4.33 16.46 13.52
C PHE A 157 -4.92 15.21 14.17
N ASP A 158 -6.25 15.12 14.20
CA ASP A 158 -6.94 13.91 14.62
C ASP A 158 -6.76 12.81 13.54
N PRO A 159 -6.27 11.61 13.88
CA PRO A 159 -6.20 10.48 12.96
C PRO A 159 -7.49 10.23 12.18
N LEU A 160 -8.65 10.55 12.75
CA LEU A 160 -9.96 10.47 12.08
C LEU A 160 -10.03 11.32 10.82
N GLU A 161 -9.26 12.40 10.69
CA GLU A 161 -9.17 13.22 9.48
C GLU A 161 -8.56 12.46 8.28
N LEU A 162 -7.90 11.32 8.52
CA LEU A 162 -7.39 10.43 7.47
C LEU A 162 -8.39 9.34 7.07
N VAL A 163 -9.59 9.32 7.64
CA VAL A 163 -10.69 8.44 7.23
C VAL A 163 -11.60 9.20 6.27
N TYR A 164 -11.84 8.66 5.06
CA TYR A 164 -12.67 9.34 4.08
C TYR A 164 -14.08 9.61 4.62
N PRO A 165 -14.75 10.73 4.26
CA PRO A 165 -16.01 11.15 4.89
C PRO A 165 -17.12 10.10 4.88
N ASN A 166 -17.23 9.33 3.80
CA ASN A 166 -18.29 8.31 3.61
C ASN A 166 -17.77 6.87 3.74
N GLU A 167 -16.56 6.71 4.27
CA GLU A 167 -15.95 5.40 4.45
C GLU A 167 -16.31 4.83 5.82
N VAL A 168 -16.81 3.61 5.83
CA VAL A 168 -16.88 2.76 7.02
C VAL A 168 -15.94 1.60 6.76
N PRO A 169 -14.70 1.65 7.30
CA PRO A 169 -13.72 0.60 7.08
C PRO A 169 -14.19 -0.72 7.71
N VAL A 170 -14.01 -1.83 7.00
CA VAL A 170 -14.23 -3.17 7.55
C VAL A 170 -12.86 -3.82 7.70
N PHE A 171 -12.42 -4.05 8.91
CA PHE A 171 -11.12 -4.62 9.25
C PHE A 171 -11.18 -5.72 10.30
N ASP A 172 -12.32 -5.85 11.00
CA ASP A 172 -12.60 -6.96 11.91
C ASP A 172 -13.92 -7.67 11.55
N LYS A 173 -14.05 -8.89 12.04
CA LYS A 173 -15.19 -9.79 11.77
C LYS A 173 -16.53 -9.23 12.25
N TYR A 174 -16.50 -8.43 13.30
CA TYR A 174 -17.71 -7.97 13.98
C TYR A 174 -18.04 -6.50 13.74
N ASP A 175 -17.29 -5.82 12.85
CA ASP A 175 -17.51 -4.41 12.52
C ASP A 175 -18.92 -4.11 12.03
N GLU A 176 -19.54 -5.06 11.33
CA GLU A 176 -20.91 -4.91 10.83
C GLU A 176 -22.00 -4.79 11.94
N TYR A 177 -21.66 -5.12 13.18
CA TYR A 177 -22.53 -5.03 14.33
C TYR A 177 -22.28 -3.78 15.18
N LEU A 178 -21.28 -2.98 14.84
CA LEU A 178 -20.92 -1.77 15.54
C LEU A 178 -21.48 -0.53 14.83
N PRO A 179 -21.76 0.56 15.57
CA PRO A 179 -22.06 1.83 14.94
C PRO A 179 -20.91 2.33 14.08
N ASP A 180 -21.23 2.81 12.88
CA ASP A 180 -20.24 3.30 11.90
C ASP A 180 -19.22 4.28 12.49
N GLU A 181 -19.67 5.16 13.39
CA GLU A 181 -18.79 6.14 14.04
C GLU A 181 -17.72 5.48 14.92
N LEU A 182 -18.07 4.40 15.63
CA LEU A 182 -17.11 3.66 16.45
C LEU A 182 -16.10 2.91 15.59
N VAL A 183 -16.56 2.23 14.53
CA VAL A 183 -15.69 1.54 13.56
C VAL A 183 -14.70 2.53 12.93
N ARG A 184 -15.15 3.72 12.55
CA ARG A 184 -14.31 4.77 11.98
C ARG A 184 -13.25 5.27 12.98
N LYS A 185 -13.62 5.48 14.24
CA LYS A 185 -12.69 5.89 15.31
C LYS A 185 -11.68 4.80 15.59
N GLU A 186 -12.13 3.57 15.72
CA GLU A 186 -11.24 2.43 15.94
C GLU A 186 -10.23 2.27 14.81
N PHE A 187 -10.69 2.31 13.57
CA PHE A 187 -9.81 2.27 12.41
C PHE A 187 -8.75 3.39 12.45
N ALA A 188 -9.17 4.61 12.75
CA ALA A 188 -8.28 5.78 12.78
C ALA A 188 -7.19 5.65 13.87
N HIS A 189 -7.54 5.13 15.05
CA HIS A 189 -6.63 5.12 16.20
C HIS A 189 -5.92 3.77 16.44
N SER A 190 -6.43 2.68 15.86
CA SER A 190 -5.86 1.33 16.07
C SER A 190 -5.19 0.77 14.82
N ILE A 191 -5.66 1.15 13.62
CA ILE A 191 -5.13 0.62 12.36
C ILE A 191 -4.18 1.62 11.68
N LEU A 192 -4.45 2.93 11.75
CA LEU A 192 -3.55 3.92 11.17
C LEU A 192 -2.38 4.21 12.13
N ASP A 193 -1.21 3.63 11.85
CA ASP A 193 0.00 3.91 12.64
C ASP A 193 0.61 5.26 12.24
N ILE A 194 0.12 6.31 12.90
CA ILE A 194 0.55 7.70 12.66
C ILE A 194 1.98 7.93 13.15
N GLU A 195 2.38 7.30 14.25
CA GLU A 195 3.74 7.49 14.79
C GLU A 195 4.80 6.91 13.87
N GLU A 196 4.62 5.67 13.43
CA GLU A 196 5.57 5.03 12.51
C GLU A 196 5.52 5.72 11.13
N MET A 197 4.36 6.16 10.67
CA MET A 197 4.23 6.97 9.45
C MET A 197 5.06 8.26 9.55
N ARG A 198 5.01 9.00 10.67
CA ARG A 198 5.81 10.21 10.90
C ARG A 198 7.31 9.90 10.89
N LYS A 199 7.73 8.82 11.57
CA LYS A 199 9.14 8.37 11.53
C LYS A 199 9.59 8.07 10.11
N CYS A 200 8.78 7.31 9.38
CA CYS A 200 9.05 6.98 7.98
C CYS A 200 9.21 8.25 7.13
N VAL A 201 8.25 9.19 7.19
CA VAL A 201 8.27 10.43 6.40
C VAL A 201 9.51 11.27 6.69
N ASN A 202 9.92 11.39 7.95
CA ASN A 202 11.11 12.16 8.35
C ASN A 202 12.43 11.51 7.91
N GLN A 203 12.42 10.27 7.45
CA GLN A 203 13.59 9.52 6.94
C GLN A 203 13.62 9.46 5.40
N LEU A 204 12.58 9.90 4.69
CA LEU A 204 12.54 9.88 3.22
C LEU A 204 13.56 10.85 2.62
N GLN A 205 14.25 10.39 1.55
CA GLN A 205 15.30 11.13 0.84
C GLN A 205 15.04 11.17 -0.69
#